data_c0c6869074a0cc33051745a151d18d2f
#
_entry.id   c0c6869074a0cc33051745a151d18d2f
#
_cell.length_a   1.000
_cell.length_b   1.000
_cell.length_c   1.000
_cell.angle_alpha   90.00
_cell.angle_beta   90.00
_cell.angle_gamma   90.00
#
_symmetry.space_group_name_H-M   'P 1'
#
loop_
_entity.id
_entity.type
_entity.pdbx_description
1 polymer ?
#
loop_
_entity_poly.entity_id
_entity_poly.type
_entity_poly.pdbx_seq_one_letter_code
_entity_poly.pdbx_strand_id
1 'polypeptide(L)'
;MNIFCGRKFFRVIYFSLSLLLLAPRLSFAQSPELESLRALVQDMQRQLQKALSRIDQLEKEKAADSSRLGQVEKSVQGVQSSPSIFNPAIGLVLDADLEKLGTAGGNFNFRSAELGLSASVDPYARVYSFFTGSNEGVEVEEAAAITTSLPWNLTAKGGRFFADFGRFPKYHPHELPFVNQPLSIERMVGGESQADGAEVNYLFPTPFFLRATMGGYNKIGADNEQVDNLKPRSASRFTYLGRLNTYFDLSDNHSIELGSSLAYTPSVRLAGNPSGGDRVLNGIDLTYRYQPLGSTLYQGFTWGSEFYANSQRFAVNDLVAKRQQSYGGYTYGELKLNRNWSTGFLFDYAPIVDDPGQRTLSYSPFLTWYLSEFNRLRFQYSYLKNNFDADKALNGNQFFLQWTTVIGAHTHGFRGR
;
A
#
# COMPACT_ATOMS: atom_id res chain seq x y z
N MET A 1 44.49 15.06 -18.29
CA MET A 1 44.39 14.63 -19.71
C MET A 1 42.98 14.87 -20.13
N ASN A 2 42.67 16.09 -20.47
CA ASN A 2 42.22 16.60 -21.76
C ASN A 2 41.15 15.77 -22.47
N ILE A 3 40.00 16.44 -22.71
CA ILE A 3 39.37 16.72 -24.01
C ILE A 3 37.97 17.29 -23.67
N PHE A 4 37.70 18.59 -23.77
CA PHE A 4 37.43 19.46 -24.90
C PHE A 4 36.50 18.82 -25.94
N CYS A 5 35.25 19.30 -26.01
CA CYS A 5 34.40 19.54 -27.22
C CYS A 5 32.97 19.76 -26.70
N GLY A 6 32.23 20.80 -27.04
CA GLY A 6 32.18 21.65 -28.17
C GLY A 6 31.17 22.77 -27.98
N ARG A 7 31.72 23.97 -27.91
CA ARG A 7 30.91 25.18 -28.20
C ARG A 7 31.05 25.45 -29.69
N LYS A 8 30.04 25.19 -30.48
CA LYS A 8 29.81 25.77 -31.82
C LYS A 8 28.47 25.32 -32.35
N PHE A 9 27.43 26.11 -32.11
CA PHE A 9 26.23 26.16 -32.94
C PHE A 9 25.39 27.38 -32.54
N PHE A 10 25.95 28.58 -32.72
CA PHE A 10 25.16 29.82 -32.72
C PHE A 10 26.00 30.94 -33.33
N ARG A 11 26.29 30.81 -34.62
CA ARG A 11 26.77 31.92 -35.47
C ARG A 11 26.51 31.58 -36.94
N VAL A 12 25.31 31.74 -37.40
CA VAL A 12 24.95 32.02 -38.81
C VAL A 12 23.48 32.45 -38.76
N ILE A 13 23.20 33.68 -38.69
CA ILE A 13 22.06 34.47 -39.18
C ILE A 13 22.30 35.93 -38.75
N TYR A 14 23.37 36.52 -39.27
CA TYR A 14 23.54 37.97 -39.32
C TYR A 14 24.37 38.29 -40.57
N PHE A 15 23.82 38.09 -41.77
CA PHE A 15 24.35 38.67 -43.00
C PHE A 15 23.34 38.42 -44.14
N SER A 16 22.30 39.27 -44.18
CA SER A 16 21.60 39.59 -45.44
C SER A 16 20.39 40.49 -45.16
N LEU A 17 20.63 41.72 -44.76
CA LEU A 17 19.62 42.77 -44.86
C LEU A 17 20.30 44.14 -45.02
N SER A 18 21.02 44.31 -46.11
CA SER A 18 21.59 45.59 -46.51
C SER A 18 21.75 45.62 -48.03
N LEU A 19 20.63 45.56 -48.73
CA LEU A 19 20.57 46.01 -50.15
C LEU A 19 19.11 46.04 -50.63
N LEU A 20 18.43 47.12 -50.38
CA LEU A 20 17.28 47.57 -51.18
C LEU A 20 16.80 48.96 -50.69
N LEU A 21 17.60 49.98 -50.96
CA LEU A 21 17.17 51.36 -50.93
C LEU A 21 17.54 52.01 -52.29
N LEU A 22 16.68 51.81 -53.30
CA LEU A 22 16.49 52.67 -54.46
C LEU A 22 15.45 52.03 -55.41
N ALA A 23 14.20 52.37 -55.18
CA ALA A 23 13.16 52.22 -56.18
C ALA A 23 12.06 53.28 -55.95
N PRO A 24 11.47 53.85 -57.01
CA PRO A 24 10.68 55.07 -56.94
C PRO A 24 9.32 54.85 -56.29
N ARG A 25 8.81 55.93 -55.68
CA ARG A 25 7.48 56.00 -55.09
C ARG A 25 6.38 55.68 -56.10
N LEU A 26 5.87 54.48 -56.14
CA LEU A 26 4.59 54.17 -56.72
C LEU A 26 3.57 54.17 -55.58
N SER A 27 2.69 55.18 -55.59
CA SER A 27 1.57 55.29 -54.68
C SER A 27 0.56 54.19 -55.04
N PHE A 28 0.67 53.04 -54.35
CA PHE A 28 -0.36 52.01 -54.40
C PHE A 28 -1.39 52.31 -53.31
N ALA A 29 -2.66 52.43 -53.68
CA ALA A 29 -3.78 52.44 -52.77
C ALA A 29 -3.69 51.23 -51.83
N GLN A 30 -3.56 51.48 -50.54
CA GLN A 30 -3.50 50.42 -49.54
C GLN A 30 -4.85 49.70 -49.54
N SER A 31 -4.85 48.44 -49.97
CA SER A 31 -6.03 47.59 -49.85
C SER A 31 -6.29 47.30 -48.34
N PRO A 32 -7.55 47.33 -47.86
CA PRO A 32 -7.88 47.08 -46.46
C PRO A 32 -7.40 45.71 -45.95
N GLU A 33 -7.13 44.78 -46.84
CA GLU A 33 -6.55 43.49 -46.52
C GLU A 33 -5.07 43.56 -46.05
N LEU A 34 -4.30 44.53 -46.56
CA LEU A 34 -2.88 44.68 -46.18
C LEU A 34 -2.73 45.26 -44.79
N GLU A 35 -3.67 46.16 -44.38
CA GLU A 35 -3.73 46.68 -42.98
C GLU A 35 -4.16 45.60 -42.00
N SER A 36 -5.13 44.79 -42.34
CA SER A 36 -5.57 43.67 -41.48
C SER A 36 -4.48 42.63 -41.27
N LEU A 37 -3.70 42.32 -42.33
CA LEU A 37 -2.55 41.40 -42.24
C LEU A 37 -1.43 42.00 -41.34
N ARG A 38 -1.15 43.29 -41.46
CA ARG A 38 -0.16 43.97 -40.61
C ARG A 38 -0.60 44.00 -39.16
N ALA A 39 -1.87 44.22 -38.87
CA ALA A 39 -2.43 44.18 -37.53
C ALA A 39 -2.32 42.74 -36.94
N LEU A 40 -2.60 41.71 -37.73
CA LEU A 40 -2.47 40.31 -37.33
C LEU A 40 -1.00 39.93 -37.03
N VAL A 41 -0.08 40.35 -37.85
CA VAL A 41 1.37 40.09 -37.64
C VAL A 41 1.87 40.80 -36.39
N GLN A 42 1.41 42.05 -36.12
CA GLN A 42 1.75 42.78 -34.92
C GLN A 42 1.17 42.12 -33.66
N ASP A 43 -0.05 41.60 -33.72
CA ASP A 43 -0.66 40.86 -32.59
C ASP A 43 0.07 39.55 -32.33
N MET A 44 0.40 38.79 -33.36
CA MET A 44 1.22 37.59 -33.26
C MET A 44 2.62 37.88 -32.64
N GLN A 45 3.26 38.98 -33.06
CA GLN A 45 4.53 39.40 -32.46
C GLN A 45 4.39 39.75 -30.99
N ARG A 46 3.32 40.41 -30.56
CA ARG A 46 3.02 40.68 -29.13
C ARG A 46 2.77 39.41 -28.34
N GLN A 47 2.04 38.46 -28.91
CA GLN A 47 1.79 37.16 -28.27
C GLN A 47 3.07 36.35 -28.11
N LEU A 48 3.92 36.35 -29.14
CA LEU A 48 5.23 35.70 -29.11
C LEU A 48 6.15 36.30 -28.02
N GLN A 49 6.20 37.65 -27.93
CA GLN A 49 6.97 38.31 -26.88
C GLN A 49 6.44 38.00 -25.47
N LYS A 50 5.11 37.94 -25.28
CA LYS A 50 4.51 37.52 -24.01
C LYS A 50 4.85 36.09 -23.69
N ALA A 51 4.81 35.17 -24.66
CA ALA A 51 5.18 33.79 -24.47
C ALA A 51 6.65 33.62 -24.08
N LEU A 52 7.56 34.33 -24.78
CA LEU A 52 8.98 34.31 -24.47
C LEU A 52 9.28 34.88 -23.07
N SER A 53 8.65 35.99 -22.67
CA SER A 53 8.81 36.53 -21.33
C SER A 53 8.29 35.56 -20.24
N ARG A 54 7.22 34.81 -20.53
CA ARG A 54 6.70 33.81 -19.62
C ARG A 54 7.63 32.59 -19.47
N ILE A 55 8.25 32.17 -20.59
CA ILE A 55 9.26 31.11 -20.57
C ILE A 55 10.46 31.53 -19.72
N ASP A 56 10.99 32.75 -19.93
CA ASP A 56 12.12 33.30 -19.18
C ASP A 56 11.79 33.41 -17.67
N GLN A 57 10.55 33.77 -17.34
CA GLN A 57 10.07 33.77 -15.97
C GLN A 57 10.01 32.36 -15.35
N LEU A 58 9.46 31.38 -16.08
CA LEU A 58 9.37 29.98 -15.63
C LEU A 58 10.76 29.34 -15.50
N GLU A 59 11.70 29.68 -16.37
CA GLU A 59 13.09 29.23 -16.25
C GLU A 59 13.78 29.80 -15.02
N LYS A 60 13.53 31.08 -14.68
CA LYS A 60 14.02 31.68 -13.43
C LYS A 60 13.38 31.09 -12.18
N GLU A 61 12.08 30.83 -12.21
CA GLU A 61 11.36 30.14 -11.12
C GLU A 61 11.90 28.73 -10.93
N LYS A 62 12.09 27.97 -12.01
CA LYS A 62 12.69 26.63 -11.99
C LYS A 62 14.13 26.61 -11.46
N ALA A 63 14.95 27.59 -11.84
CA ALA A 63 16.30 27.74 -11.34
C ALA A 63 16.31 28.09 -9.84
N ALA A 64 15.39 28.95 -9.39
CA ALA A 64 15.22 29.28 -7.97
C ALA A 64 14.74 28.06 -7.15
N ASP A 65 13.79 27.32 -7.67
CA ASP A 65 13.31 26.09 -7.01
C ASP A 65 14.37 25.00 -6.97
N SER A 66 15.15 24.83 -8.04
CA SER A 66 16.32 23.91 -8.05
C SER A 66 17.36 24.31 -7.01
N SER A 67 17.62 25.61 -6.82
CA SER A 67 18.56 26.08 -5.80
C SER A 67 17.98 25.89 -4.37
N ARG A 68 16.68 26.07 -4.19
CA ARG A 68 15.98 25.77 -2.92
C ARG A 68 16.00 24.28 -2.60
N LEU A 69 15.71 23.42 -3.58
CA LEU A 69 15.83 21.97 -3.44
C LEU A 69 17.25 21.56 -3.05
N GLY A 70 18.28 22.11 -3.71
CA GLY A 70 19.68 21.86 -3.36
C GLY A 70 20.07 22.39 -1.96
N GLN A 71 19.44 23.46 -1.47
CA GLN A 71 19.62 23.92 -0.08
C GLN A 71 18.86 23.04 0.91
N VAL A 72 17.66 22.59 0.58
CA VAL A 72 16.90 21.63 1.40
C VAL A 72 17.62 20.29 1.43
N GLU A 73 18.12 19.78 0.31
CA GLU A 73 18.96 18.57 0.28
C GLU A 73 20.23 18.71 1.13
N LYS A 74 20.92 19.85 1.07
CA LYS A 74 22.09 20.12 1.92
C LYS A 74 21.72 20.28 3.40
N SER A 75 20.57 20.87 3.71
CA SER A 75 20.09 20.98 5.10
C SER A 75 19.61 19.64 5.64
N VAL A 76 18.98 18.81 4.81
CA VAL A 76 18.59 17.43 5.15
C VAL A 76 19.83 16.54 5.26
N GLN A 77 20.85 16.71 4.38
CA GLN A 77 22.15 16.04 4.53
C GLN A 77 22.93 16.54 5.75
N GLY A 78 22.75 17.78 6.18
CA GLY A 78 23.35 18.32 7.41
C GLY A 78 22.63 17.87 8.68
N VAL A 79 21.36 17.50 8.61
CA VAL A 79 20.58 16.85 9.68
C VAL A 79 20.78 15.33 9.66
N GLN A 80 21.10 14.75 8.52
CA GLN A 80 21.73 13.44 8.43
C GLN A 80 23.20 13.57 8.85
N SER A 81 23.42 13.90 10.15
CA SER A 81 24.65 13.49 10.81
C SER A 81 24.91 12.05 10.37
N SER A 82 26.07 11.81 9.74
CA SER A 82 26.54 10.55 9.15
C SER A 82 25.65 9.39 9.55
N PRO A 83 24.97 8.68 8.62
CA PRO A 83 24.23 7.52 9.02
C PRO A 83 25.24 6.60 9.69
N SER A 84 25.34 6.69 10.99
CA SER A 84 26.02 5.70 11.78
C SER A 84 25.31 4.43 11.40
N ILE A 85 26.03 3.46 10.85
CA ILE A 85 25.56 2.09 10.59
C ILE A 85 24.74 1.56 11.79
N PHE A 86 24.92 2.17 12.95
CA PHE A 86 24.30 1.84 14.23
C PHE A 86 23.14 2.77 14.64
N ASN A 87 22.65 3.68 13.79
CA ASN A 87 21.51 4.53 14.13
C ASN A 87 20.25 4.03 13.41
N PRO A 88 19.44 3.17 14.05
CA PRO A 88 18.22 2.66 13.43
C PRO A 88 17.20 3.79 13.23
N ALA A 89 16.43 3.70 12.15
CA ALA A 89 15.22 4.48 12.02
C ALA A 89 14.21 3.98 13.05
N ILE A 90 13.63 4.90 13.80
CA ILE A 90 12.69 4.63 14.90
C ILE A 90 11.35 5.28 14.57
N GLY A 91 10.28 4.52 14.68
CA GLY A 91 8.91 4.99 14.56
C GLY A 91 8.05 4.51 15.71
N LEU A 92 7.04 5.29 16.06
CA LEU A 92 6.04 4.93 17.06
C LEU A 92 4.65 5.21 16.51
N VAL A 93 3.74 4.25 16.65
CA VAL A 93 2.32 4.41 16.37
C VAL A 93 1.54 4.22 17.66
N LEU A 94 0.58 5.12 17.92
CA LEU A 94 -0.39 4.99 18.99
C LEU A 94 -1.77 4.85 18.36
N ASP A 95 -2.51 3.83 18.74
CA ASP A 95 -3.86 3.55 18.28
C ASP A 95 -4.81 3.30 19.44
N ALA A 96 -5.92 4.05 19.47
CA ALA A 96 -6.96 3.93 20.48
C ALA A 96 -8.31 4.20 19.86
N ASP A 97 -9.37 3.63 20.40
CA ASP A 97 -10.73 3.91 19.97
C ASP A 97 -11.73 4.05 21.12
N LEU A 98 -12.81 4.73 20.81
CA LEU A 98 -14.05 4.67 21.58
C LEU A 98 -14.98 3.75 20.80
N GLU A 99 -15.36 2.63 21.41
CA GLU A 99 -16.18 1.62 20.76
C GLU A 99 -17.51 1.37 21.48
N LYS A 100 -18.52 0.99 20.71
CA LYS A 100 -19.77 0.45 21.22
C LYS A 100 -20.17 -0.76 20.40
N LEU A 101 -20.15 -1.93 21.01
CA LEU A 101 -20.41 -3.21 20.37
C LEU A 101 -21.81 -3.72 20.72
N GLY A 102 -22.67 -3.86 19.72
CA GLY A 102 -24.04 -4.40 19.88
C GLY A 102 -24.84 -3.65 20.95
N THR A 103 -25.29 -4.36 21.97
CA THR A 103 -26.04 -3.83 23.13
C THR A 103 -25.15 -3.41 24.31
N ALA A 104 -23.82 -3.59 24.22
CA ALA A 104 -22.89 -3.19 25.26
C ALA A 104 -22.84 -1.67 25.42
N GLY A 105 -22.38 -1.19 26.58
CA GLY A 105 -22.06 0.21 26.80
C GLY A 105 -20.87 0.67 25.94
N GLY A 106 -20.70 1.99 25.84
CA GLY A 106 -19.48 2.54 25.22
C GLY A 106 -18.26 2.24 26.08
N ASN A 107 -17.15 1.91 25.45
CA ASN A 107 -15.86 1.61 26.05
C ASN A 107 -14.74 2.39 25.37
N PHE A 108 -13.79 2.91 26.15
CA PHE A 108 -12.54 3.42 25.60
C PHE A 108 -11.51 2.29 25.59
N ASN A 109 -11.02 1.96 24.41
CA ASN A 109 -10.08 0.87 24.22
C ASN A 109 -8.71 1.40 23.74
N PHE A 110 -7.66 1.05 24.47
CA PHE A 110 -6.28 1.21 24.01
C PHE A 110 -5.95 0.02 23.13
N ARG A 111 -5.90 0.24 21.82
CA ARG A 111 -5.69 -0.82 20.83
C ARG A 111 -4.24 -1.27 20.80
N SER A 112 -3.32 -0.32 20.59
CA SER A 112 -1.89 -0.64 20.52
C SER A 112 -0.98 0.58 20.67
N ALA A 113 0.25 0.32 21.11
CA ALA A 113 1.42 1.16 20.90
C ALA A 113 2.48 0.33 20.19
N GLU A 114 2.80 0.69 18.95
CA GLU A 114 3.75 -0.04 18.13
C GLU A 114 5.06 0.74 18.00
N LEU A 115 6.18 0.09 18.35
CA LEU A 115 7.54 0.60 18.19
C LEU A 115 8.21 -0.12 17.03
N GLY A 116 8.47 0.61 15.96
CA GLY A 116 9.19 0.13 14.78
C GLY A 116 10.66 0.54 14.80
N LEU A 117 11.53 -0.42 14.52
CA LEU A 117 12.97 -0.23 14.36
C LEU A 117 13.43 -0.79 13.02
N SER A 118 14.28 -0.07 12.28
CA SER A 118 14.90 -0.66 11.10
C SER A 118 16.30 -0.08 10.86
N ALA A 119 17.22 -0.94 10.41
CA ALA A 119 18.59 -0.56 10.12
C ALA A 119 19.15 -1.39 8.96
N SER A 120 20.03 -0.78 8.15
CA SER A 120 20.91 -1.53 7.27
C SER A 120 22.04 -2.11 8.10
N VAL A 121 22.26 -3.42 8.01
CA VAL A 121 23.36 -4.10 8.70
C VAL A 121 24.66 -3.88 7.91
N ASP A 122 24.57 -4.04 6.61
CA ASP A 122 25.63 -3.87 5.63
C ASP A 122 24.99 -3.60 4.24
N PRO A 123 25.77 -3.49 3.15
CA PRO A 123 25.20 -3.32 1.80
C PRO A 123 24.34 -4.49 1.32
N TYR A 124 24.40 -5.64 1.96
CA TYR A 124 23.74 -6.87 1.52
C TYR A 124 22.50 -7.24 2.31
N ALA A 125 22.34 -6.67 3.53
CA ALA A 125 21.26 -7.01 4.43
C ALA A 125 20.70 -5.81 5.20
N ARG A 126 19.41 -5.84 5.43
CA ARG A 126 18.66 -4.93 6.28
C ARG A 126 17.86 -5.74 7.30
N VAL A 127 17.74 -5.21 8.51
CA VAL A 127 16.88 -5.78 9.56
C VAL A 127 15.81 -4.79 9.95
N TYR A 128 14.67 -5.31 10.38
CA TYR A 128 13.61 -4.52 10.99
C TYR A 128 12.90 -5.33 12.07
N SER A 129 12.30 -4.62 13.02
CA SER A 129 11.45 -5.22 14.04
C SER A 129 10.32 -4.27 14.44
N PHE A 130 9.18 -4.86 14.78
CA PHE A 130 8.01 -4.17 15.31
C PHE A 130 7.61 -4.85 16.63
N PHE A 131 7.49 -4.02 17.66
CA PHE A 131 7.06 -4.42 18.99
C PHE A 131 5.74 -3.75 19.28
N THR A 132 4.72 -4.54 19.53
CA THR A 132 3.37 -4.04 19.80
C THR A 132 3.01 -4.27 21.24
N GLY A 133 2.73 -3.18 21.94
CA GLY A 133 2.19 -3.18 23.30
C GLY A 133 0.67 -2.99 23.26
N SER A 134 -0.06 -3.83 23.97
CA SER A 134 -1.52 -3.75 24.16
C SER A 134 -1.90 -4.00 25.61
N ASN A 135 -3.19 -4.04 25.91
CA ASN A 135 -3.67 -4.44 27.23
C ASN A 135 -3.31 -5.88 27.62
N GLU A 136 -2.96 -6.72 26.65
CA GLU A 136 -2.58 -8.12 26.84
C GLU A 136 -1.07 -8.31 27.12
N GLY A 137 -0.27 -7.28 26.83
CA GLY A 137 1.17 -7.29 27.05
C GLY A 137 1.96 -6.70 25.89
N VAL A 138 3.23 -7.06 25.79
CA VAL A 138 4.12 -6.67 24.71
C VAL A 138 4.54 -7.91 23.92
N GLU A 139 4.38 -7.83 22.61
CA GLU A 139 4.78 -8.92 21.71
C GLU A 139 5.73 -8.43 20.62
N VAL A 140 6.47 -9.36 20.03
CA VAL A 140 7.24 -9.15 18.82
C VAL A 140 6.36 -9.48 17.64
N GLU A 141 5.82 -8.46 16.99
CA GLU A 141 4.92 -8.61 15.87
C GLU A 141 5.69 -8.97 14.60
N GLU A 142 6.77 -8.24 14.32
CA GLU A 142 7.74 -8.61 13.27
C GLU A 142 9.18 -8.47 13.78
N ALA A 143 10.07 -9.37 13.35
CA ALA A 143 11.53 -9.29 13.51
C ALA A 143 12.17 -10.11 12.39
N ALA A 144 12.70 -9.44 11.36
CA ALA A 144 13.19 -10.12 10.17
C ALA A 144 14.40 -9.44 9.54
N ALA A 145 15.18 -10.25 8.83
CA ALA A 145 16.24 -9.81 7.94
C ALA A 145 15.82 -9.93 6.48
N ILE A 146 16.18 -8.94 5.66
CA ILE A 146 15.93 -8.92 4.22
C ILE A 146 17.24 -8.68 3.51
N THR A 147 17.50 -9.47 2.45
CA THR A 147 18.65 -9.24 1.55
C THR A 147 18.36 -8.06 0.61
N THR A 148 19.38 -7.25 0.32
CA THR A 148 19.26 -6.03 -0.49
C THR A 148 19.91 -6.13 -1.86
N SER A 149 20.78 -7.12 -2.09
CA SER A 149 21.61 -7.20 -3.30
C SER A 149 21.89 -8.65 -3.76
N LEU A 150 20.86 -9.49 -3.76
CA LEU A 150 21.02 -10.82 -4.39
C LEU A 150 21.01 -10.69 -5.92
N PRO A 151 21.79 -11.53 -6.63
CA PRO A 151 21.74 -11.57 -8.08
C PRO A 151 20.37 -12.04 -8.59
N TRP A 152 20.13 -11.85 -9.90
CA TRP A 152 18.94 -12.32 -10.61
C TRP A 152 17.62 -11.75 -10.10
N ASN A 153 17.61 -10.53 -9.62
CA ASN A 153 16.40 -9.87 -9.06
C ASN A 153 15.72 -10.64 -7.92
N LEU A 154 16.51 -11.39 -7.16
CA LEU A 154 16.04 -12.13 -6.01
C LEU A 154 16.12 -11.28 -4.75
N THR A 155 15.15 -11.49 -3.86
CA THR A 155 15.17 -10.98 -2.48
C THR A 155 14.76 -12.10 -1.56
N ALA A 156 15.53 -12.36 -0.51
CA ALA A 156 15.22 -13.33 0.52
C ALA A 156 14.89 -12.60 1.84
N LYS A 157 13.90 -13.09 2.56
CA LYS A 157 13.48 -12.58 3.86
C LYS A 157 13.34 -13.78 4.82
N GLY A 158 13.78 -13.61 6.07
CA GLY A 158 13.69 -14.64 7.09
C GLY A 158 13.53 -14.06 8.48
N GLY A 159 12.78 -14.76 9.33
CA GLY A 159 12.45 -14.34 10.69
C GLY A 159 10.97 -14.51 11.01
N ARG A 160 10.45 -13.63 11.86
CA ARG A 160 9.00 -13.40 12.07
C ARG A 160 8.58 -12.19 11.26
N PHE A 161 7.58 -12.35 10.41
CA PHE A 161 7.11 -11.28 9.54
C PHE A 161 5.75 -11.62 8.94
N PHE A 162 5.10 -10.64 8.34
CA PHE A 162 3.88 -10.91 7.58
C PHE A 162 4.23 -11.55 6.25
N ALA A 163 3.84 -12.83 6.09
CA ALA A 163 4.00 -13.60 4.87
C ALA A 163 3.27 -12.92 3.70
N ASP A 164 3.81 -13.02 2.50
CA ASP A 164 3.25 -12.37 1.30
C ASP A 164 1.96 -13.08 0.82
N PHE A 165 0.96 -13.23 1.69
CA PHE A 165 -0.35 -13.81 1.39
C PHE A 165 -1.41 -12.72 1.33
N GLY A 166 -2.17 -12.65 0.22
CA GLY A 166 -3.19 -11.63 0.03
C GLY A 166 -2.62 -10.21 -0.03
N ARG A 167 -3.47 -9.22 0.12
CA ARG A 167 -3.09 -7.81 0.20
C ARG A 167 -3.14 -7.30 1.65
N PHE A 168 -4.34 -7.24 2.25
CA PHE A 168 -4.53 -6.68 3.59
C PHE A 168 -4.06 -7.55 4.75
N PRO A 169 -4.00 -8.89 4.66
CA PRO A 169 -3.40 -9.67 5.73
C PRO A 169 -1.95 -9.30 6.08
N LYS A 170 -1.26 -8.55 5.19
CA LYS A 170 0.12 -8.05 5.39
C LYS A 170 0.21 -6.66 6.01
N TYR A 171 -0.92 -6.05 6.35
CA TYR A 171 -0.97 -4.69 6.88
C TYR A 171 -1.31 -4.73 8.36
N HIS A 172 -0.65 -3.89 9.14
CA HIS A 172 -1.05 -3.68 10.52
C HIS A 172 -2.44 -3.03 10.58
N PRO A 173 -3.25 -3.28 11.62
CA PRO A 173 -4.63 -2.79 11.71
C PRO A 173 -4.73 -1.27 11.56
N HIS A 174 -3.77 -0.52 12.10
CA HIS A 174 -3.74 0.93 11.98
C HIS A 174 -3.43 1.43 10.56
N GLU A 175 -2.91 0.60 9.65
CA GLU A 175 -2.65 0.98 8.25
C GLU A 175 -3.88 0.82 7.34
N LEU A 176 -4.88 0.06 7.79
CA LEU A 176 -6.09 -0.22 7.01
C LEU A 176 -6.91 1.07 6.76
N PRO A 177 -7.67 1.14 5.67
CA PRO A 177 -8.55 2.28 5.40
C PRO A 177 -9.79 2.33 6.32
N PHE A 178 -10.10 1.27 7.03
CA PHE A 178 -11.20 1.10 8.00
C PHE A 178 -10.67 0.76 9.39
N VAL A 179 -11.53 0.81 10.43
CA VAL A 179 -11.11 0.61 11.82
C VAL A 179 -10.72 -0.82 12.11
N ASN A 180 -11.56 -1.78 11.73
CA ASN A 180 -11.34 -3.18 12.03
C ASN A 180 -11.02 -3.97 10.78
N GLN A 181 -10.12 -4.94 10.92
CA GLN A 181 -9.85 -5.90 9.86
C GLN A 181 -11.14 -6.64 9.46
N PRO A 182 -11.36 -6.95 8.17
CA PRO A 182 -12.47 -7.78 7.74
C PRO A 182 -12.49 -9.15 8.44
N LEU A 183 -13.65 -9.57 8.93
CA LEU A 183 -13.83 -10.86 9.58
C LEU A 183 -13.46 -12.05 8.67
N SER A 184 -13.57 -11.88 7.35
CA SER A 184 -13.13 -12.88 6.39
C SER A 184 -11.62 -13.11 6.45
N ILE A 185 -10.82 -12.09 6.73
CA ILE A 185 -9.36 -12.24 6.96
C ILE A 185 -9.13 -12.98 8.27
N GLU A 186 -9.77 -12.55 9.36
CA GLU A 186 -9.63 -13.18 10.68
C GLU A 186 -9.94 -14.68 10.61
N ARG A 187 -11.07 -15.05 10.00
CA ARG A 187 -11.51 -16.44 9.95
C ARG A 187 -10.77 -17.29 8.93
N MET A 188 -10.40 -16.73 7.77
CA MET A 188 -9.78 -17.48 6.69
C MET A 188 -8.26 -17.54 6.83
N VAL A 189 -7.61 -16.45 7.24
CA VAL A 189 -6.16 -16.34 7.34
C VAL A 189 -5.69 -16.50 8.79
N GLY A 190 -6.47 -16.02 9.75
CA GLY A 190 -6.12 -15.95 11.17
C GLY A 190 -5.54 -14.59 11.54
N GLY A 191 -6.21 -13.52 11.11
CA GLY A 191 -5.77 -12.15 11.31
C GLY A 191 -4.69 -11.74 10.31
N GLU A 192 -3.71 -10.98 10.76
CA GLU A 192 -2.53 -10.66 9.96
C GLU A 192 -1.79 -11.94 9.56
N SER A 193 -1.16 -11.90 8.38
CA SER A 193 -0.42 -13.05 7.85
C SER A 193 0.92 -13.29 8.57
N GLN A 194 0.99 -13.02 9.88
CA GLN A 194 2.19 -13.23 10.69
C GLN A 194 2.67 -14.68 10.60
N ALA A 195 3.97 -14.85 10.38
CA ALA A 195 4.58 -16.14 10.20
C ALA A 195 6.03 -16.16 10.66
N ASP A 196 6.47 -17.27 11.26
CA ASP A 196 7.89 -17.58 11.53
C ASP A 196 8.40 -18.44 10.38
N GLY A 197 9.33 -17.93 9.55
CA GLY A 197 9.80 -18.69 8.39
C GLY A 197 10.74 -17.92 7.48
N ALA A 198 10.76 -18.33 6.22
CA ALA A 198 11.53 -17.67 5.19
C ALA A 198 10.76 -17.62 3.86
N GLU A 199 11.00 -16.57 3.10
CA GLU A 199 10.47 -16.42 1.74
C GLU A 199 11.52 -15.88 0.79
N VAL A 200 11.38 -16.21 -0.48
CA VAL A 200 12.17 -15.68 -1.59
C VAL A 200 11.22 -15.04 -2.59
N ASN A 201 11.55 -13.85 -3.00
CA ASN A 201 10.83 -13.11 -4.02
C ASN A 201 11.70 -13.03 -5.28
N TYR A 202 11.07 -13.21 -6.43
CA TYR A 202 11.69 -13.04 -7.74
C TYR A 202 10.92 -11.99 -8.54
N LEU A 203 11.62 -10.93 -8.93
CA LEU A 203 11.07 -9.91 -9.81
C LEU A 203 11.41 -10.27 -11.25
N PHE A 204 10.38 -10.58 -12.04
CA PHE A 204 10.54 -10.94 -13.44
C PHE A 204 11.03 -9.74 -14.28
N PRO A 205 11.95 -9.94 -15.22
CA PRO A 205 12.41 -8.89 -16.13
C PRO A 205 11.41 -8.62 -17.27
N THR A 206 10.18 -8.28 -16.91
CA THR A 206 9.07 -7.95 -17.83
C THR A 206 8.92 -6.43 -17.96
N PRO A 207 8.31 -5.91 -19.05
CA PRO A 207 8.05 -4.47 -19.18
C PRO A 207 6.99 -3.93 -18.19
N PHE A 208 6.34 -4.79 -17.44
CA PHE A 208 5.41 -4.47 -16.37
C PHE A 208 5.84 -5.18 -15.08
N PHE A 209 5.40 -4.69 -13.94
CA PHE A 209 5.72 -5.31 -12.67
C PHE A 209 5.08 -6.70 -12.58
N LEU A 210 5.91 -7.73 -12.39
CA LEU A 210 5.48 -9.09 -12.10
C LEU A 210 6.45 -9.71 -11.08
N ARG A 211 5.92 -10.09 -9.93
CA ARG A 211 6.70 -10.71 -8.85
C ARG A 211 6.11 -12.05 -8.46
N ALA A 212 6.97 -13.04 -8.30
CA ALA A 212 6.64 -14.30 -7.64
C ALA A 212 7.27 -14.34 -6.25
N THR A 213 6.52 -14.87 -5.28
CA THR A 213 6.97 -15.15 -3.93
C THR A 213 6.78 -16.63 -3.65
N MET A 214 7.78 -17.25 -3.05
CA MET A 214 7.70 -18.61 -2.50
C MET A 214 8.22 -18.61 -1.08
N GLY A 215 7.53 -19.27 -0.15
CA GLY A 215 7.92 -19.33 1.25
C GLY A 215 7.53 -20.62 1.95
N GLY A 216 8.19 -20.85 3.09
CA GLY A 216 7.89 -21.93 4.01
C GLY A 216 7.91 -21.43 5.45
N TYR A 217 6.85 -21.74 6.21
CA TYR A 217 6.60 -21.13 7.53
C TYR A 217 6.06 -22.16 8.51
N ASN A 218 6.25 -21.91 9.80
CA ASN A 218 5.58 -22.72 10.84
C ASN A 218 4.06 -22.69 10.65
N LYS A 219 3.48 -21.50 10.53
CA LYS A 219 2.07 -21.25 10.16
C LYS A 219 1.95 -19.86 9.51
N ILE A 220 0.86 -19.57 8.88
CA ILE A 220 0.46 -18.24 8.44
C ILE A 220 -0.79 -17.83 9.23
N GLY A 221 -0.79 -16.59 9.76
CA GLY A 221 -1.84 -16.04 10.63
C GLY A 221 -1.53 -16.22 12.10
N ALA A 222 -1.42 -15.11 12.84
CA ALA A 222 -1.15 -15.12 14.28
C ALA A 222 -2.23 -15.92 15.03
N ASP A 223 -3.50 -15.63 14.73
CA ASP A 223 -4.69 -16.21 15.36
C ASP A 223 -5.29 -17.37 14.54
N ASN A 224 -4.48 -18.00 13.71
CA ASN A 224 -4.93 -19.12 12.89
C ASN A 224 -5.17 -20.37 13.74
N GLU A 225 -6.41 -20.58 14.16
CA GLU A 225 -6.83 -21.73 14.98
C GLU A 225 -6.78 -23.05 14.20
N GLN A 226 -6.76 -23.00 12.86
CA GLN A 226 -6.74 -24.18 12.01
C GLN A 226 -5.37 -24.88 12.00
N VAL A 227 -4.32 -24.15 12.38
CA VAL A 227 -2.95 -24.67 12.45
C VAL A 227 -2.46 -24.59 13.88
N ASP A 228 -2.09 -25.74 14.47
CA ASP A 228 -1.60 -25.76 15.85
C ASP A 228 -0.32 -24.91 16.04
N ASN A 229 -0.12 -24.45 17.27
CA ASN A 229 1.08 -23.72 17.72
C ASN A 229 2.19 -24.65 18.23
N LEU A 230 2.08 -25.97 18.04
CA LEU A 230 3.08 -26.92 18.54
C LEU A 230 4.42 -26.65 17.87
N LYS A 231 5.43 -26.41 18.69
CA LYS A 231 6.83 -26.24 18.26
C LYS A 231 7.68 -27.36 18.84
N PRO A 232 8.72 -27.80 18.14
CA PRO A 232 9.10 -27.43 16.77
C PRO A 232 8.25 -28.14 15.71
N ARG A 233 7.96 -27.44 14.60
CA ARG A 233 7.37 -28.07 13.41
C ARG A 233 8.48 -28.50 12.46
N SER A 234 8.42 -29.72 11.95
CA SER A 234 9.31 -30.18 10.88
C SER A 234 8.94 -29.57 9.55
N ALA A 235 9.87 -29.51 8.60
CA ALA A 235 9.60 -29.01 7.26
C ALA A 235 8.41 -29.71 6.59
N SER A 236 8.22 -31.01 6.82
CA SER A 236 7.07 -31.78 6.30
C SER A 236 5.70 -31.29 6.81
N ARG A 237 5.68 -30.41 7.82
CA ARG A 237 4.47 -29.84 8.41
C ARG A 237 4.37 -28.33 8.23
N PHE A 238 5.32 -27.69 7.55
CA PHE A 238 5.29 -26.26 7.29
C PHE A 238 4.09 -25.89 6.40
N THR A 239 3.65 -24.65 6.54
CA THR A 239 2.77 -24.00 5.56
C THR A 239 3.66 -23.49 4.43
N TYR A 240 3.39 -23.92 3.21
CA TYR A 240 4.08 -23.50 2.01
C TYR A 240 3.23 -22.47 1.26
N LEU A 241 3.83 -21.38 0.85
CA LEU A 241 3.18 -20.28 0.14
C LEU A 241 3.78 -20.14 -1.26
N GLY A 242 2.91 -19.97 -2.24
CA GLY A 242 3.22 -19.41 -3.55
C GLY A 242 2.32 -18.22 -3.83
N ARG A 243 2.89 -17.11 -4.31
CA ARG A 243 2.14 -15.92 -4.71
C ARG A 243 2.69 -15.37 -6.01
N LEU A 244 1.79 -14.91 -6.86
CA LEU A 244 2.07 -14.03 -8.00
C LEU A 244 1.34 -12.72 -7.79
N ASN A 245 2.04 -11.62 -8.02
CA ASN A 245 1.40 -10.31 -7.99
C ASN A 245 1.93 -9.43 -9.13
N THR A 246 1.03 -8.63 -9.69
CA THR A 246 1.31 -7.76 -10.82
C THR A 246 0.63 -6.42 -10.66
N TYR A 247 1.17 -5.41 -11.34
CA TYR A 247 0.70 -4.03 -11.31
C TYR A 247 0.77 -3.46 -12.73
N PHE A 248 -0.28 -2.74 -13.12
CA PHE A 248 -0.39 -2.08 -14.41
C PHE A 248 -0.89 -0.65 -14.23
N ASP A 249 -0.23 0.30 -14.87
CA ASP A 249 -0.79 1.62 -15.13
C ASP A 249 -1.67 1.52 -16.39
N LEU A 250 -2.98 1.71 -16.19
CA LEU A 250 -3.96 1.72 -17.29
C LEU A 250 -3.93 3.07 -18.02
N SER A 251 -3.57 4.13 -17.31
CA SER A 251 -3.31 5.48 -17.80
C SER A 251 -2.57 6.27 -16.72
N ASP A 252 -2.24 7.52 -16.99
CA ASP A 252 -1.54 8.42 -16.05
C ASP A 252 -2.25 8.58 -14.68
N ASN A 253 -3.56 8.33 -14.64
CA ASN A 253 -4.38 8.50 -13.44
C ASN A 253 -4.97 7.19 -12.90
N HIS A 254 -4.84 6.10 -13.62
CA HIS A 254 -5.52 4.84 -13.31
C HIS A 254 -4.54 3.68 -13.21
N SER A 255 -4.58 2.95 -12.13
CA SER A 255 -3.78 1.75 -11.95
C SER A 255 -4.58 0.58 -11.42
N ILE A 256 -4.13 -0.61 -11.71
CA ILE A 256 -4.69 -1.87 -11.21
C ILE A 256 -3.57 -2.78 -10.68
N GLU A 257 -3.81 -3.37 -9.54
CA GLU A 257 -2.94 -4.37 -8.93
C GLU A 257 -3.74 -5.67 -8.78
N LEU A 258 -3.14 -6.78 -9.18
CA LEU A 258 -3.72 -8.11 -9.10
C LEU A 258 -2.77 -9.04 -8.36
N GLY A 259 -3.30 -9.87 -7.47
CA GLY A 259 -2.54 -10.88 -6.77
C GLY A 259 -3.28 -12.21 -6.71
N SER A 260 -2.51 -13.29 -6.70
CA SER A 260 -3.01 -14.64 -6.46
C SER A 260 -2.07 -15.36 -5.52
N SER A 261 -2.60 -15.93 -4.46
CA SER A 261 -1.86 -16.62 -3.39
C SER A 261 -2.40 -18.02 -3.19
N LEU A 262 -1.50 -18.97 -2.92
CA LEU A 262 -1.85 -20.34 -2.55
C LEU A 262 -0.99 -20.72 -1.34
N ALA A 263 -1.64 -21.04 -0.20
CA ALA A 263 -1.00 -21.56 0.99
C ALA A 263 -1.44 -23.01 1.20
N TYR A 264 -0.46 -23.92 1.27
CA TYR A 264 -0.67 -25.33 1.52
C TYR A 264 -0.07 -25.74 2.86
N THR A 265 -0.90 -26.27 3.75
CA THR A 265 -0.48 -26.83 5.04
C THR A 265 -0.75 -28.33 5.05
N PRO A 266 0.28 -29.18 4.96
CA PRO A 266 0.13 -30.63 4.85
C PRO A 266 -0.38 -31.29 6.13
N SER A 267 -0.32 -30.60 7.27
CA SER A 267 -0.80 -31.12 8.55
C SER A 267 -1.42 -30.02 9.39
N VAL A 268 -2.74 -29.99 9.41
CA VAL A 268 -3.54 -29.14 10.31
C VAL A 268 -4.00 -29.95 11.52
N ARG A 269 -4.18 -29.26 12.65
CA ARG A 269 -4.73 -29.88 13.84
C ARG A 269 -6.22 -30.21 13.62
N LEU A 270 -6.56 -31.48 13.80
CA LEU A 270 -7.94 -31.88 13.98
C LEU A 270 -8.19 -32.01 15.47
N ALA A 271 -9.30 -31.49 15.99
CA ALA A 271 -9.65 -31.61 17.39
C ALA A 271 -9.56 -33.09 17.83
N GLY A 272 -8.63 -33.38 18.76
CA GLY A 272 -8.40 -34.73 19.28
C GLY A 272 -7.45 -35.63 18.48
N ASN A 273 -7.11 -35.32 17.22
CA ASN A 273 -6.25 -36.17 16.38
C ASN A 273 -5.06 -35.37 15.77
N PRO A 274 -3.80 -35.64 16.22
CA PRO A 274 -2.64 -34.92 15.73
C PRO A 274 -2.17 -35.29 14.31
N SER A 275 -2.72 -36.33 13.71
CA SER A 275 -2.26 -36.87 12.41
C SER A 275 -3.09 -36.42 11.20
N GLY A 276 -3.84 -35.36 11.40
CA GLY A 276 -4.87 -35.26 10.60
C GLY A 276 -5.10 -34.85 9.23
N GLY A 277 -5.24 -33.66 8.97
CA GLY A 277 -5.73 -33.16 7.71
C GLY A 277 -4.73 -32.27 7.01
N ASP A 278 -5.00 -32.03 5.77
CA ASP A 278 -4.34 -31.01 4.96
C ASP A 278 -5.28 -29.82 4.78
N ARG A 279 -4.71 -28.66 4.54
CA ARG A 279 -5.41 -27.43 4.22
C ARG A 279 -4.81 -26.76 2.98
N VAL A 280 -5.65 -26.33 2.08
CA VAL A 280 -5.32 -25.47 0.95
C VAL A 280 -6.14 -24.18 1.09
N LEU A 281 -5.46 -23.05 1.23
CA LEU A 281 -6.08 -21.73 1.23
C LEU A 281 -5.61 -20.96 0.00
N ASN A 282 -6.55 -20.62 -0.88
CA ASN A 282 -6.33 -19.77 -2.05
C ASN A 282 -6.82 -18.36 -1.74
N GLY A 283 -6.10 -17.35 -2.22
CA GLY A 283 -6.49 -15.95 -2.16
C GLY A 283 -6.32 -15.29 -3.52
N ILE A 284 -7.28 -14.47 -3.90
CA ILE A 284 -7.19 -13.60 -5.07
C ILE A 284 -7.47 -12.18 -4.58
N ASP A 285 -6.60 -11.24 -4.92
CA ASP A 285 -6.76 -9.84 -4.57
C ASP A 285 -6.70 -8.95 -5.81
N LEU A 286 -7.53 -7.90 -5.78
CA LEU A 286 -7.60 -6.88 -6.81
C LEU A 286 -7.67 -5.52 -6.13
N THR A 287 -6.88 -4.56 -6.61
CA THR A 287 -6.99 -3.17 -6.21
C THR A 287 -6.93 -2.28 -7.44
N TYR A 288 -7.95 -1.47 -7.61
CA TYR A 288 -8.00 -0.40 -8.60
C TYR A 288 -7.83 0.95 -7.91
N ARG A 289 -7.02 1.84 -8.49
CA ARG A 289 -6.80 3.20 -8.00
C ARG A 289 -7.02 4.20 -9.11
N TYR A 290 -7.76 5.24 -8.77
CA TYR A 290 -7.83 6.48 -9.51
C TYR A 290 -7.16 7.58 -8.70
N GLN A 291 -6.08 8.15 -9.22
CA GLN A 291 -5.29 9.22 -8.58
C GLN A 291 -5.04 10.31 -9.61
N PRO A 292 -5.83 11.40 -9.63
CA PRO A 292 -5.67 12.47 -10.61
C PRO A 292 -4.36 13.24 -10.37
N LEU A 293 -3.72 13.64 -11.47
CA LEU A 293 -2.54 14.49 -11.45
C LEU A 293 -2.93 15.98 -11.35
N GLY A 294 -2.02 16.81 -10.82
CA GLY A 294 -2.17 18.26 -10.78
C GLY A 294 -2.93 18.82 -9.58
N SER A 295 -3.81 19.79 -9.79
CA SER A 295 -4.51 20.56 -8.73
C SER A 295 -5.43 19.72 -7.87
N THR A 296 -5.83 18.54 -8.31
CA THR A 296 -6.70 17.59 -7.61
C THR A 296 -5.94 16.44 -6.95
N LEU A 297 -4.64 16.61 -6.72
CA LEU A 297 -3.71 15.60 -6.19
C LEU A 297 -4.21 14.87 -4.93
N TYR A 298 -5.03 15.53 -4.10
CA TYR A 298 -5.59 14.96 -2.88
C TYR A 298 -6.95 14.29 -3.07
N GLN A 299 -7.51 14.31 -4.27
CA GLN A 299 -8.72 13.58 -4.61
C GLN A 299 -8.34 12.22 -5.19
N GLY A 300 -9.19 11.24 -5.02
CA GLY A 300 -8.92 9.93 -5.60
C GLY A 300 -9.95 8.92 -5.17
N PHE A 301 -9.93 7.78 -5.84
CA PHE A 301 -10.78 6.66 -5.52
C PHE A 301 -9.95 5.38 -5.51
N THR A 302 -10.11 4.58 -4.46
CA THR A 302 -9.53 3.23 -4.35
C THR A 302 -10.65 2.24 -4.19
N TRP A 303 -10.64 1.20 -5.02
CA TRP A 303 -11.50 0.03 -4.85
C TRP A 303 -10.62 -1.19 -4.69
N GLY A 304 -10.86 -1.96 -3.62
CA GLY A 304 -10.14 -3.19 -3.36
C GLY A 304 -11.07 -4.33 -2.99
N SER A 305 -10.68 -5.53 -3.37
CA SER A 305 -11.42 -6.76 -3.05
C SER A 305 -10.44 -7.90 -2.86
N GLU A 306 -10.72 -8.74 -1.87
CA GLU A 306 -10.04 -10.03 -1.71
C GLU A 306 -11.08 -11.13 -1.57
N PHE A 307 -10.80 -12.25 -2.21
CA PHE A 307 -11.62 -13.45 -2.14
C PHE A 307 -10.74 -14.64 -1.70
N TYR A 308 -11.26 -15.42 -0.77
CA TYR A 308 -10.59 -16.59 -0.20
C TYR A 308 -11.39 -17.85 -0.45
N ALA A 309 -10.70 -18.92 -0.84
CA ALA A 309 -11.24 -20.25 -0.97
C ALA A 309 -10.41 -21.23 -0.15
N ASN A 310 -11.01 -21.76 0.91
CA ASN A 310 -10.40 -22.74 1.80
C ASN A 310 -10.92 -24.14 1.51
N SER A 311 -10.03 -25.11 1.44
CA SER A 311 -10.34 -26.53 1.38
C SER A 311 -9.54 -27.27 2.44
N GLN A 312 -10.21 -27.81 3.44
CA GLN A 312 -9.58 -28.40 4.61
C GLN A 312 -10.25 -29.71 5.02
N ARG A 313 -9.48 -30.62 5.58
CA ARG A 313 -10.03 -31.82 6.23
C ARG A 313 -10.29 -31.53 7.70
N PHE A 314 -11.50 -31.79 8.13
CA PHE A 314 -11.94 -31.72 9.53
C PHE A 314 -12.27 -33.12 10.07
N ALA A 315 -11.95 -33.36 11.34
CA ALA A 315 -12.43 -34.54 12.03
C ALA A 315 -13.93 -34.41 12.31
N VAL A 316 -14.70 -35.37 11.85
CA VAL A 316 -16.12 -35.50 12.20
C VAL A 316 -16.26 -36.32 13.47
N ASN A 317 -15.38 -37.31 13.66
CA ASN A 317 -15.17 -38.11 14.86
C ASN A 317 -13.74 -38.70 14.80
N ASP A 318 -13.33 -39.45 15.78
CA ASP A 318 -11.96 -40.03 15.88
C ASP A 318 -11.56 -40.90 14.68
N LEU A 319 -12.48 -41.27 13.82
CA LEU A 319 -12.28 -42.23 12.72
C LEU A 319 -12.53 -41.65 11.33
N VAL A 320 -13.21 -40.53 11.21
CA VAL A 320 -13.65 -39.97 9.92
C VAL A 320 -13.22 -38.52 9.77
N ALA A 321 -12.40 -38.23 8.76
CA ALA A 321 -12.11 -36.86 8.36
C ALA A 321 -12.90 -36.52 7.08
N LYS A 322 -13.69 -35.45 7.14
CA LYS A 322 -14.45 -34.91 6.00
C LYS A 322 -13.73 -33.69 5.45
N ARG A 323 -13.64 -33.61 4.12
CA ARG A 323 -13.16 -32.38 3.45
C ARG A 323 -14.30 -31.38 3.40
N GLN A 324 -14.03 -30.19 3.90
CA GLN A 324 -14.94 -29.05 3.88
C GLN A 324 -14.36 -27.94 3.01
N GLN A 325 -15.23 -27.27 2.26
CA GLN A 325 -14.88 -26.07 1.51
C GLN A 325 -15.61 -24.88 2.11
N SER A 326 -14.89 -23.76 2.28
CA SER A 326 -15.44 -22.49 2.72
C SER A 326 -14.94 -21.35 1.84
N TYR A 327 -15.79 -20.37 1.60
CA TYR A 327 -15.50 -19.22 0.74
C TYR A 327 -15.82 -17.95 1.50
N GLY A 328 -14.86 -17.04 1.58
CA GLY A 328 -15.01 -15.76 2.24
C GLY A 328 -14.35 -14.66 1.45
N GLY A 329 -14.59 -13.41 1.84
CA GLY A 329 -13.96 -12.28 1.18
C GLY A 329 -14.65 -10.97 1.47
N TYR A 330 -14.00 -9.91 1.07
CA TYR A 330 -14.52 -8.55 1.26
C TYR A 330 -14.28 -7.70 0.02
N THR A 331 -15.02 -6.59 -0.03
CA THR A 331 -14.82 -5.51 -0.99
C THR A 331 -14.98 -4.18 -0.29
N TYR A 332 -14.16 -3.20 -0.66
CA TYR A 332 -14.28 -1.83 -0.14
C TYR A 332 -14.06 -0.80 -1.24
N GLY A 333 -14.64 0.36 -1.03
CA GLY A 333 -14.34 1.55 -1.81
C GLY A 333 -14.01 2.71 -0.88
N GLU A 334 -12.96 3.47 -1.17
CA GLU A 334 -12.59 4.68 -0.47
C GLU A 334 -12.50 5.85 -1.47
N LEU A 335 -13.19 6.93 -1.16
CA LEU A 335 -13.17 8.18 -1.91
C LEU A 335 -12.42 9.24 -1.09
N LYS A 336 -11.26 9.68 -1.57
CA LYS A 336 -10.54 10.84 -1.03
C LYS A 336 -11.19 12.12 -1.58
N LEU A 337 -11.82 12.88 -0.71
CA LEU A 337 -12.54 14.11 -1.05
C LEU A 337 -11.59 15.30 -1.21
N ASN A 338 -10.59 15.36 -0.32
CA ASN A 338 -9.55 16.39 -0.29
C ASN A 338 -8.41 15.94 0.62
N ARG A 339 -7.47 16.83 0.93
CA ARG A 339 -6.32 16.56 1.79
C ARG A 339 -6.71 16.02 3.18
N ASN A 340 -7.84 16.46 3.73
CA ASN A 340 -8.21 16.20 5.11
C ASN A 340 -9.31 15.15 5.26
N TRP A 341 -10.07 14.81 4.23
CA TRP A 341 -11.25 13.96 4.34
C TRP A 341 -11.25 12.84 3.33
N SER A 342 -11.51 11.64 3.81
CA SER A 342 -11.92 10.49 2.98
C SER A 342 -13.15 9.82 3.58
N THR A 343 -13.92 9.15 2.73
CA THR A 343 -15.08 8.34 3.13
C THR A 343 -15.11 7.07 2.33
N GLY A 344 -15.70 6.04 2.87
CA GLY A 344 -15.78 4.77 2.16
C GLY A 344 -16.80 3.81 2.75
N PHE A 345 -16.80 2.65 2.17
CA PHE A 345 -17.69 1.56 2.55
C PHE A 345 -16.96 0.22 2.40
N LEU A 346 -17.08 -0.63 3.41
CA LEU A 346 -16.59 -2.00 3.41
C LEU A 346 -17.77 -2.95 3.49
N PHE A 347 -17.81 -3.94 2.60
CA PHE A 347 -18.67 -5.12 2.68
C PHE A 347 -17.80 -6.35 2.92
N ASP A 348 -18.21 -7.21 3.85
CA ASP A 348 -17.49 -8.42 4.20
C ASP A 348 -18.43 -9.62 4.35
N TYR A 349 -18.00 -10.76 3.79
CA TYR A 349 -18.65 -12.04 3.86
C TYR A 349 -17.71 -13.04 4.53
N ALA A 350 -17.98 -13.39 5.78
CA ALA A 350 -17.12 -14.22 6.62
C ALA A 350 -17.85 -15.49 7.09
N PRO A 351 -17.61 -16.66 6.48
CA PRO A 351 -18.14 -17.94 6.96
C PRO A 351 -17.36 -18.42 8.18
N ILE A 352 -17.95 -19.30 8.97
CA ILE A 352 -17.20 -20.15 9.91
C ILE A 352 -16.50 -21.24 9.08
N VAL A 353 -15.18 -21.40 9.28
CA VAL A 353 -14.36 -22.23 8.38
C VAL A 353 -14.74 -23.71 8.44
N ASP A 354 -15.06 -24.22 9.61
CA ASP A 354 -15.47 -25.61 9.88
C ASP A 354 -16.98 -25.87 9.73
N ASP A 355 -17.79 -24.81 9.73
CA ASP A 355 -19.24 -24.87 9.42
C ASP A 355 -19.66 -23.72 8.47
N PRO A 356 -19.37 -23.79 7.18
CA PRO A 356 -19.64 -22.70 6.24
C PRO A 356 -21.13 -22.42 5.99
N GLY A 357 -22.02 -23.23 6.53
CA GLY A 357 -23.43 -22.90 6.67
C GLY A 357 -23.67 -21.69 7.56
N GLN A 358 -22.82 -21.51 8.56
CA GLN A 358 -22.81 -20.36 9.46
C GLN A 358 -21.91 -19.25 8.91
N ARG A 359 -22.41 -18.04 8.87
CA ARG A 359 -21.69 -16.88 8.30
C ARG A 359 -22.13 -15.56 8.90
N THR A 360 -21.23 -14.59 8.81
CA THR A 360 -21.47 -13.18 9.13
C THR A 360 -21.39 -12.36 7.85
N LEU A 361 -22.34 -11.45 7.68
CA LEU A 361 -22.27 -10.35 6.71
C LEU A 361 -22.01 -9.06 7.47
N SER A 362 -21.06 -8.27 7.04
CA SER A 362 -20.77 -6.95 7.61
C SER A 362 -20.89 -5.84 6.56
N TYR A 363 -21.50 -4.73 6.98
CA TYR A 363 -21.71 -3.52 6.20
C TYR A 363 -21.17 -2.34 6.99
N SER A 364 -20.07 -1.76 6.54
CA SER A 364 -19.30 -0.82 7.34
C SER A 364 -18.95 0.46 6.57
N PRO A 365 -19.84 1.48 6.54
CA PRO A 365 -19.45 2.83 6.13
C PRO A 365 -18.47 3.44 7.11
N PHE A 366 -17.50 4.20 6.58
CA PHE A 366 -16.49 4.90 7.38
C PHE A 366 -16.20 6.30 6.84
N LEU A 367 -15.75 7.17 7.74
CA LEU A 367 -15.32 8.53 7.47
C LEU A 367 -14.00 8.78 8.19
N THR A 368 -12.99 9.25 7.48
CA THR A 368 -11.68 9.57 8.06
C THR A 368 -11.39 11.05 7.92
N TRP A 369 -10.96 11.66 9.03
CA TRP A 369 -10.46 13.02 9.10
C TRP A 369 -8.97 13.02 9.42
N TYR A 370 -8.17 13.48 8.47
CA TYR A 370 -6.73 13.68 8.63
C TYR A 370 -6.50 15.08 9.19
N LEU A 371 -6.17 15.17 10.48
CA LEU A 371 -5.82 16.44 11.13
C LEU A 371 -4.47 16.93 10.60
N SER A 372 -3.55 15.99 10.37
CA SER A 372 -2.24 16.20 9.76
C SER A 372 -1.79 14.90 9.09
N GLU A 373 -0.57 14.86 8.56
CA GLU A 373 0.05 13.62 8.07
C GLU A 373 0.39 12.62 9.19
N PHE A 374 0.40 13.08 10.46
CA PHE A 374 0.73 12.28 11.64
C PHE A 374 -0.46 11.88 12.48
N ASN A 375 -1.59 12.55 12.32
CA ASN A 375 -2.78 12.35 13.15
C ASN A 375 -4.04 12.20 12.32
N ARG A 376 -4.83 11.18 12.63
CA ARG A 376 -6.14 10.98 12.03
C ARG A 376 -7.18 10.53 13.05
N LEU A 377 -8.41 10.92 12.80
CA LEU A 377 -9.62 10.39 13.44
C LEU A 377 -10.43 9.65 12.40
N ARG A 378 -10.95 8.48 12.74
CA ARG A 378 -11.82 7.69 11.87
C ARG A 378 -13.06 7.27 12.61
N PHE A 379 -14.20 7.61 12.03
CA PHE A 379 -15.49 7.09 12.45
C PHE A 379 -15.90 5.93 11.56
N GLN A 380 -16.36 4.83 12.15
CA GLN A 380 -16.91 3.69 11.44
C GLN A 380 -18.19 3.24 12.15
N TYR A 381 -19.21 3.00 11.36
CA TYR A 381 -20.38 2.24 11.77
C TYR A 381 -20.32 0.88 11.11
N SER A 382 -20.61 -0.20 11.82
CA SER A 382 -20.69 -1.54 11.26
C SER A 382 -21.99 -2.20 11.66
N TYR A 383 -22.70 -2.77 10.69
CA TYR A 383 -23.85 -3.62 10.94
C TYR A 383 -23.49 -5.07 10.60
N LEU A 384 -23.48 -5.92 11.63
CA LEU A 384 -23.16 -7.34 11.51
C LEU A 384 -24.46 -8.16 11.54
N LYS A 385 -24.63 -9.02 10.53
CA LYS A 385 -25.76 -9.95 10.41
C LYS A 385 -25.25 -11.37 10.39
N ASN A 386 -25.49 -12.10 11.49
CA ASN A 386 -25.21 -13.52 11.59
C ASN A 386 -26.44 -14.34 11.23
N ASN A 387 -26.23 -15.54 10.69
CA ASN A 387 -27.29 -16.54 10.50
C ASN A 387 -27.22 -17.68 11.54
N PHE A 388 -26.49 -17.47 12.63
CA PHE A 388 -26.31 -18.38 13.75
C PHE A 388 -26.40 -17.58 15.06
N ASP A 389 -26.49 -18.27 16.19
CA ASP A 389 -26.50 -17.64 17.50
C ASP A 389 -25.07 -17.22 17.86
N ALA A 390 -24.74 -15.97 17.57
CA ALA A 390 -23.46 -15.37 17.84
C ALA A 390 -23.49 -14.55 19.15
N ASP A 391 -22.32 -14.33 19.72
CA ASP A 391 -22.15 -13.39 20.83
C ASP A 391 -22.79 -12.04 20.48
N LYS A 392 -23.38 -11.39 21.50
CA LYS A 392 -24.04 -10.08 21.36
C LYS A 392 -23.08 -8.99 20.86
N ALA A 393 -21.80 -9.11 21.14
CA ALA A 393 -20.77 -8.21 20.63
C ALA A 393 -20.53 -8.39 19.11
N LEU A 394 -20.77 -9.58 18.58
CA LEU A 394 -20.59 -9.92 17.16
C LEU A 394 -21.90 -9.87 16.38
N ASN A 395 -22.95 -9.25 16.88
CA ASN A 395 -24.23 -9.14 16.20
C ASN A 395 -24.82 -7.74 16.33
N GLY A 396 -25.38 -7.23 15.22
CA GLY A 396 -26.07 -5.94 15.20
C GLY A 396 -25.16 -4.74 14.96
N ASN A 397 -25.48 -3.63 15.61
CA ASN A 397 -24.87 -2.34 15.38
C ASN A 397 -23.60 -2.16 16.20
N GLN A 398 -22.55 -1.71 15.56
CA GLN A 398 -21.27 -1.36 16.19
C GLN A 398 -20.86 0.04 15.76
N PHE A 399 -20.24 0.80 16.68
CA PHE A 399 -19.76 2.16 16.42
C PHE A 399 -18.32 2.28 16.92
N PHE A 400 -17.48 2.93 16.12
CA PHE A 400 -16.08 3.14 16.45
C PHE A 400 -15.68 4.58 16.14
N LEU A 401 -14.91 5.18 17.04
CA LEU A 401 -14.17 6.42 16.81
C LEU A 401 -12.71 6.17 17.14
N GLN A 402 -11.92 5.91 16.12
CA GLN A 402 -10.49 5.58 16.24
C GLN A 402 -9.65 6.85 16.14
N TRP A 403 -8.65 6.96 17.00
CA TRP A 403 -7.59 7.95 16.92
C TRP A 403 -6.25 7.26 16.73
N THR A 404 -5.56 7.59 15.64
CA THR A 404 -4.22 7.05 15.34
C THR A 404 -3.22 8.21 15.24
N THR A 405 -2.09 8.10 15.92
CA THR A 405 -0.96 9.03 15.86
C THR A 405 0.31 8.29 15.48
N VAL A 406 1.07 8.86 14.55
CA VAL A 406 2.34 8.29 14.05
C VAL A 406 3.46 9.29 14.34
N ILE A 407 4.59 8.83 14.88
CA ILE A 407 5.76 9.65 15.22
C ILE A 407 7.00 8.99 14.61
N GLY A 408 7.88 9.80 14.01
CA GLY A 408 9.17 9.35 13.48
C GLY A 408 9.11 8.64 12.14
N ALA A 409 10.14 7.87 11.83
CA ALA A 409 10.23 7.09 10.59
C ALA A 409 9.37 5.82 10.73
N HIS A 410 8.11 5.92 10.32
CA HIS A 410 7.26 4.74 10.25
C HIS A 410 7.70 3.86 9.08
N THR A 411 8.48 2.84 9.40
CA THR A 411 9.23 2.05 8.41
C THR A 411 8.49 0.78 7.98
N HIS A 412 7.17 0.77 7.89
CA HIS A 412 6.51 -0.26 7.10
C HIS A 412 6.95 -0.08 5.64
N GLY A 413 8.26 -0.26 5.50
CA GLY A 413 8.97 0.09 4.32
C GLY A 413 8.47 -0.71 3.14
N PHE A 414 8.33 -0.02 2.01
CA PHE A 414 8.12 -0.58 0.68
C PHE A 414 6.73 -1.15 0.38
N ARG A 415 5.75 -1.02 1.26
CA ARG A 415 4.36 -1.27 0.87
C ARG A 415 3.85 0.01 0.21
N GLY A 416 3.96 0.07 -1.11
CA GLY A 416 3.39 1.16 -1.89
C GLY A 416 1.90 1.29 -1.54
N ARG A 417 1.52 2.44 -1.04
CA ARG A 417 0.11 2.82 -0.81
C ARG A 417 -0.58 3.03 -2.12
#